data_057389ca1e9c8c1da7cbb62c844ecd30
#
_entry.id   057389ca1e9c8c1da7cbb62c844ecd30
#
_cell.length_a   1.000
_cell.length_b   1.000
_cell.length_c   1.000
_cell.angle_alpha   90.00
_cell.angle_beta   90.00
_cell.angle_gamma   90.00
#
_symmetry.space_group_name_H-M   'P 1'
#
loop_
_entity.id
_entity.type
_entity.pdbx_description
1 polymer ?
#
loop_
_entity_poly.entity_id
_entity_poly.type
_entity_poly.pdbx_seq_one_letter_code
_entity_poly.pdbx_strand_id
1 'polypeptide(L)'
;MAGTVRDGGAAGQSPALRVGAAGDGGAAGQSPALRVGTAEEAERLWGLRTRCVRELCSTAYPPEVIAPWAASPPPAQYAGLIAQGGCVVAEDGAGQLLGYGILDMAGNEIDALFVDPDCGGRGIGQALMQALQALADPDRPLVLSASLNAVPFYQRCGFRALREETYPHPSGVALASVRMQRP
;
A
#
# COMPACT_ATOMS: atom_id res chain seq x y z
N MET A 1 -8.14 2.69 3.26
CA MET A 1 -7.66 1.32 3.04
C MET A 1 -6.33 1.15 3.73
N ALA A 2 -6.19 0.11 4.53
CA ALA A 2 -4.95 -0.23 5.18
C ALA A 2 -4.44 -1.54 4.56
N GLY A 3 -3.22 -1.54 4.14
CA GLY A 3 -2.55 -2.66 3.48
C GLY A 3 -1.43 -3.23 4.31
N THR A 4 -0.80 -4.22 3.83
CA THR A 4 0.15 -5.15 4.42
C THR A 4 1.54 -4.56 4.62
N VAL A 5 2.29 -5.06 5.59
CA VAL A 5 3.75 -4.90 5.72
C VAL A 5 4.37 -6.26 5.98
N ARG A 6 5.27 -6.71 5.12
CA ARG A 6 6.17 -7.85 5.35
C ARG A 6 7.62 -7.43 5.24
N ASP A 7 8.48 -8.15 5.95
CA ASP A 7 9.93 -8.03 5.96
C ASP A 7 10.58 -8.90 4.88
N GLY A 8 11.48 -8.30 4.09
CA GLY A 8 12.64 -8.99 3.53
C GLY A 8 12.77 -9.18 2.03
N GLY A 9 13.77 -8.57 1.43
CA GLY A 9 14.74 -9.20 0.56
C GLY A 9 14.98 -8.72 -0.86
N ALA A 10 16.16 -8.19 -1.05
CA ALA A 10 17.08 -8.20 -2.22
C ALA A 10 16.77 -7.37 -3.50
N ALA A 11 17.80 -6.63 -3.92
CA ALA A 11 17.84 -5.57 -4.92
C ALA A 11 17.84 -6.03 -6.39
N GLY A 12 17.12 -5.29 -7.25
CA GLY A 12 17.20 -5.32 -8.70
C GLY A 12 16.90 -3.93 -9.29
N GLN A 13 17.51 -3.57 -10.42
CA GLN A 13 17.44 -2.24 -11.04
C GLN A 13 16.06 -1.92 -11.63
N SER A 14 15.57 -0.70 -11.39
CA SER A 14 14.23 -0.22 -11.75
C SER A 14 14.12 0.32 -13.18
N PRO A 15 13.04 0.02 -13.94
CA PRO A 15 12.65 0.78 -15.12
C PRO A 15 11.96 2.11 -14.74
N ALA A 16 12.22 3.17 -15.52
CA ALA A 16 11.63 4.49 -15.29
C ALA A 16 10.10 4.47 -15.50
N LEU A 17 9.34 4.79 -14.48
CA LEU A 17 7.89 4.95 -14.53
C LEU A 17 7.50 6.13 -15.43
N ARG A 18 6.87 5.88 -16.59
CA ARG A 18 6.17 6.89 -17.37
C ARG A 18 4.68 6.82 -17.02
N VAL A 19 4.24 7.70 -16.13
CA VAL A 19 2.81 7.85 -15.84
C VAL A 19 2.19 8.71 -16.95
N GLY A 20 1.45 8.07 -17.86
CA GLY A 20 0.64 8.73 -18.85
C GLY A 20 -0.57 9.40 -18.19
N ALA A 21 -0.82 10.68 -18.48
CA ALA A 21 -2.03 11.35 -18.08
C ALA A 21 -3.22 10.68 -18.79
N ALA A 22 -4.13 10.07 -18.03
CA ALA A 22 -5.43 9.62 -18.54
C ALA A 22 -6.35 10.84 -18.65
N GLY A 23 -6.77 11.13 -19.90
CA GLY A 23 -7.65 12.24 -20.21
C GLY A 23 -9.11 12.01 -19.88
N ASP A 24 -9.76 13.09 -19.55
CA ASP A 24 -11.13 13.55 -19.70
C ASP A 24 -12.34 12.72 -19.24
N GLY A 25 -13.08 13.36 -18.34
CA GLY A 25 -14.54 13.28 -18.33
C GLY A 25 -15.22 13.18 -16.97
N GLY A 26 -15.49 14.31 -16.30
CA GLY A 26 -16.60 14.38 -15.36
C GLY A 26 -16.27 14.85 -13.94
N ALA A 27 -16.79 16.05 -13.59
CA ALA A 27 -16.87 16.68 -12.27
C ALA A 27 -15.58 16.92 -11.48
N ALA A 28 -15.29 18.18 -11.26
CA ALA A 28 -14.11 18.83 -10.68
C ALA A 28 -13.56 18.24 -9.36
N GLY A 29 -12.85 17.11 -9.44
CA GLY A 29 -11.88 16.65 -8.49
C GLY A 29 -10.63 16.33 -9.29
N GLN A 30 -9.56 17.11 -9.14
CA GLN A 30 -8.30 16.85 -9.83
C GLN A 30 -7.86 15.43 -9.52
N SER A 31 -7.61 14.63 -10.56
CA SER A 31 -7.00 13.31 -10.41
C SER A 31 -5.69 13.44 -9.63
N PRO A 32 -5.38 12.53 -8.70
CA PRO A 32 -4.15 12.61 -7.93
C PRO A 32 -2.94 12.54 -8.88
N ALA A 33 -1.95 13.38 -8.64
CA ALA A 33 -0.66 13.23 -9.29
C ALA A 33 0.06 12.01 -8.69
N LEU A 34 0.47 11.08 -9.54
CA LEU A 34 1.25 9.92 -9.13
C LEU A 34 2.73 10.12 -9.47
N ARG A 35 3.61 9.80 -8.54
CA ARG A 35 5.06 9.83 -8.74
C ARG A 35 5.76 8.71 -7.97
N VAL A 36 7.01 8.47 -8.28
CA VAL A 36 7.86 7.56 -7.49
C VAL A 36 8.16 8.20 -6.13
N GLY A 37 8.04 7.42 -5.06
CA GLY A 37 8.44 7.82 -3.72
C GLY A 37 9.95 7.69 -3.51
N THR A 38 10.49 8.47 -2.56
CA THR A 38 11.92 8.45 -2.22
C THR A 38 12.14 8.01 -0.78
N ALA A 39 13.35 7.51 -0.48
CA ALA A 39 13.70 7.00 0.86
C ALA A 39 13.56 8.07 1.96
N GLU A 40 13.78 9.35 1.62
CA GLU A 40 13.65 10.49 2.53
C GLU A 40 12.20 10.70 3.01
N GLU A 41 11.23 10.15 2.28
CA GLU A 41 9.82 10.24 2.63
C GLU A 41 9.36 9.16 3.60
N ALA A 42 10.22 8.22 3.99
CA ALA A 42 9.87 7.06 4.79
C ALA A 42 9.08 7.41 6.06
N GLU A 43 9.47 8.45 6.79
CA GLU A 43 8.75 8.89 8.00
C GLU A 43 7.36 9.47 7.67
N ARG A 44 7.26 10.28 6.61
CA ARG A 44 5.99 10.84 6.14
C ARG A 44 5.00 9.75 5.73
N LEU A 45 5.48 8.76 4.98
CA LEU A 45 4.67 7.62 4.53
C LEU A 45 4.25 6.74 5.71
N TRP A 46 5.17 6.50 6.65
CA TRP A 46 4.85 5.75 7.88
C TRP A 46 3.85 6.48 8.77
N GLY A 47 3.89 7.80 8.83
CA GLY A 47 2.89 8.63 9.51
C GLY A 47 1.49 8.40 8.94
N LEU A 48 1.34 8.38 7.61
CA LEU A 48 0.07 8.08 6.95
C LEU A 48 -0.39 6.64 7.24
N ARG A 49 0.51 5.65 7.15
CA ARG A 49 0.21 4.26 7.52
C ARG A 49 -0.34 4.17 8.95
N THR A 50 0.32 4.83 9.88
CA THR A 50 -0.07 4.83 11.29
C THR A 50 -1.48 5.40 11.50
N ARG A 51 -1.79 6.50 10.81
CA ARG A 51 -3.12 7.09 10.82
C ARG A 51 -4.17 6.14 10.22
N CYS A 52 -3.89 5.53 9.07
CA CYS A 52 -4.77 4.55 8.44
C CYS A 52 -5.06 3.34 9.35
N VAL A 53 -4.04 2.82 10.05
CA VAL A 53 -4.23 1.71 11.00
C VAL A 53 -5.18 2.13 12.13
N ARG A 54 -5.01 3.30 12.72
CA ARG A 54 -5.85 3.77 13.80
C ARG A 54 -7.29 4.00 13.39
N GLU A 55 -7.51 4.62 12.24
CA GLU A 55 -8.83 5.09 11.83
C GLU A 55 -9.61 4.04 11.02
N LEU A 56 -8.94 3.31 10.14
CA LEU A 56 -9.61 2.41 9.20
C LEU A 56 -9.62 0.94 9.63
N CYS A 57 -8.57 0.48 10.35
CA CYS A 57 -8.51 -0.91 10.79
C CYS A 57 -9.33 -1.17 12.05
N SER A 58 -9.69 -0.13 12.81
CA SER A 58 -10.51 -0.23 14.03
C SER A 58 -11.89 -0.86 13.81
N THR A 59 -12.36 -0.92 12.56
CA THR A 59 -13.61 -1.60 12.20
C THR A 59 -13.49 -3.13 12.14
N ALA A 60 -12.26 -3.65 12.04
CA ALA A 60 -12.01 -5.08 11.83
C ALA A 60 -11.07 -5.71 12.87
N TYR A 61 -10.41 -4.88 13.68
CA TYR A 61 -9.49 -5.34 14.72
C TYR A 61 -9.82 -4.67 16.06
N PRO A 62 -9.67 -5.39 17.17
CA PRO A 62 -9.94 -4.83 18.49
C PRO A 62 -8.87 -3.85 18.94
N PRO A 63 -9.16 -2.94 19.90
CA PRO A 63 -8.24 -1.88 20.34
C PRO A 63 -6.88 -2.38 20.83
N GLU A 64 -6.82 -3.55 21.48
CA GLU A 64 -5.61 -4.17 21.98
C GLU A 64 -4.67 -4.65 20.86
N VAL A 65 -5.18 -4.82 19.65
CA VAL A 65 -4.40 -5.10 18.43
C VAL A 65 -3.99 -3.79 17.75
N ILE A 66 -4.93 -2.85 17.60
CA ILE A 66 -4.69 -1.57 16.92
C ILE A 66 -3.63 -0.73 17.61
N ALA A 67 -3.67 -0.60 18.94
CA ALA A 67 -2.79 0.31 19.67
C ALA A 67 -1.30 -0.06 19.49
N PRO A 68 -0.83 -1.29 19.76
CA PRO A 68 0.57 -1.67 19.54
C PRO A 68 0.94 -1.73 18.04
N TRP A 69 0.01 -2.14 17.17
CA TRP A 69 0.25 -2.14 15.72
C TRP A 69 0.50 -0.73 15.19
N ALA A 70 -0.34 0.24 15.53
CA ALA A 70 -0.18 1.63 15.12
C ALA A 70 1.05 2.30 15.72
N ALA A 71 1.45 1.92 16.94
CA ALA A 71 2.60 2.50 17.64
C ALA A 71 3.95 1.92 17.18
N SER A 72 3.97 0.88 16.36
CA SER A 72 5.22 0.29 15.89
C SER A 72 6.04 1.28 15.07
N PRO A 73 7.37 1.33 15.24
CA PRO A 73 8.25 2.12 14.39
C PRO A 73 8.31 1.50 12.97
N PRO A 74 8.77 2.27 11.95
CA PRO A 74 9.07 1.70 10.65
C PRO A 74 10.15 0.62 10.78
N PRO A 75 10.02 -0.50 10.04
CA PRO A 75 11.07 -1.51 9.99
C PRO A 75 12.39 -0.91 9.46
N ALA A 76 13.53 -1.42 9.93
CA ALA A 76 14.85 -0.90 9.55
C ALA A 76 15.08 -0.87 8.03
N GLN A 77 14.52 -1.83 7.29
CA GLN A 77 14.62 -1.93 5.82
C GLN A 77 13.60 -1.08 5.07
N TYR A 78 12.67 -0.40 5.75
CA TYR A 78 11.55 0.31 5.11
C TYR A 78 11.99 1.37 4.10
N ALA A 79 12.96 2.23 4.47
CA ALA A 79 13.53 3.22 3.57
C ALA A 79 14.26 2.56 2.38
N GLY A 80 14.94 1.44 2.61
CA GLY A 80 15.59 0.66 1.56
C GLY A 80 14.59 0.07 0.57
N LEU A 81 13.44 -0.40 1.04
CA LEU A 81 12.37 -0.91 0.19
C LEU A 81 11.79 0.20 -0.71
N ILE A 82 11.58 1.40 -0.16
CA ILE A 82 11.15 2.57 -0.92
C ILE A 82 12.20 2.94 -2.00
N ALA A 83 13.49 2.93 -1.64
CA ALA A 83 14.59 3.27 -2.55
C ALA A 83 14.74 2.34 -3.76
N GLN A 84 14.17 1.13 -3.71
CA GLN A 84 14.18 0.19 -4.84
C GLN A 84 13.30 0.60 -6.03
N GLY A 85 12.52 1.69 -5.89
CA GLY A 85 11.70 2.25 -6.98
C GLY A 85 10.31 1.63 -7.10
N GLY A 86 9.95 0.69 -6.22
CA GLY A 86 8.59 0.10 -6.16
C GLY A 86 7.58 0.96 -5.40
N CYS A 87 7.97 2.12 -4.89
CA CYS A 87 7.07 3.01 -4.15
C CYS A 87 6.40 4.02 -5.10
N VAL A 88 5.07 4.08 -5.04
CA VAL A 88 4.26 5.08 -5.75
C VAL A 88 3.53 5.95 -4.73
N VAL A 89 3.64 7.27 -4.88
CA VAL A 89 3.01 8.27 -4.02
C VAL A 89 1.94 9.01 -4.82
N ALA A 90 0.78 9.22 -4.20
CA ALA A 90 -0.31 10.05 -4.72
C ALA A 90 -0.36 11.35 -3.94
N GLU A 91 -0.34 12.48 -4.65
CA GLU A 91 -0.40 13.84 -4.09
C GLU A 91 -1.47 14.67 -4.79
N ASP A 92 -1.94 15.70 -4.08
CA ASP A 92 -2.78 16.74 -4.71
C ASP A 92 -1.90 17.83 -5.37
N GLY A 93 -2.55 18.82 -5.98
CA GLY A 93 -1.87 19.94 -6.66
C GLY A 93 -1.04 20.83 -5.72
N ALA A 94 -1.21 20.71 -4.40
CA ALA A 94 -0.44 21.42 -3.38
C ALA A 94 0.72 20.56 -2.81
N GLY A 95 0.90 19.31 -3.28
CA GLY A 95 1.90 18.38 -2.77
C GLY A 95 1.51 17.69 -1.47
N GLN A 96 0.22 17.73 -1.10
CA GLN A 96 -0.26 16.99 0.07
C GLN A 96 -0.34 15.51 -0.26
N LEU A 97 0.16 14.66 0.66
CA LEU A 97 0.11 13.22 0.55
C LEU A 97 -1.33 12.72 0.70
N LEU A 98 -1.85 12.10 -0.36
CA LEU A 98 -3.19 11.50 -0.40
C LEU A 98 -3.17 9.99 -0.21
N GLY A 99 -2.04 9.36 -0.49
CA GLY A 99 -1.85 7.92 -0.38
C GLY A 99 -0.52 7.47 -0.94
N TYR A 100 -0.19 6.21 -0.69
CA TYR A 100 0.98 5.57 -1.29
C TYR A 100 0.81 4.07 -1.37
N GLY A 101 1.61 3.44 -2.20
CA GLY A 101 1.75 2.00 -2.26
C GLY A 101 3.19 1.59 -2.49
N ILE A 102 3.56 0.40 -2.03
CA ILE A 102 4.89 -0.18 -2.19
C ILE A 102 4.74 -1.58 -2.78
N LEU A 103 5.48 -1.84 -3.86
CA LEU A 103 5.69 -3.14 -4.45
C LEU A 103 7.11 -3.62 -4.09
N ASP A 104 7.22 -4.74 -3.42
CA ASP A 104 8.44 -5.53 -3.41
C ASP A 104 8.59 -6.20 -4.79
N MET A 105 9.47 -5.64 -5.61
CA MET A 105 9.68 -6.10 -6.99
C MET A 105 10.31 -7.50 -7.03
N ALA A 106 11.15 -7.85 -6.06
CA ALA A 106 11.77 -9.17 -5.97
C ALA A 106 10.74 -10.26 -5.66
N GLY A 107 9.85 -10.01 -4.73
CA GLY A 107 8.74 -10.90 -4.35
C GLY A 107 7.54 -10.86 -5.30
N ASN A 108 7.45 -9.85 -6.16
CA ASN A 108 6.22 -9.47 -6.88
C ASN A 108 5.04 -9.35 -5.92
N GLU A 109 5.27 -8.68 -4.79
CA GLU A 109 4.33 -8.58 -3.68
C GLU A 109 4.01 -7.12 -3.34
N ILE A 110 2.72 -6.80 -3.21
CA ILE A 110 2.29 -5.50 -2.68
C ILE A 110 2.48 -5.52 -1.17
N ASP A 111 3.46 -4.76 -0.71
CA ASP A 111 3.88 -4.66 0.68
C ASP A 111 3.04 -3.64 1.45
N ALA A 112 2.65 -2.56 0.78
CA ALA A 112 1.84 -1.50 1.36
C ALA A 112 0.88 -0.88 0.33
N LEU A 113 -0.31 -0.50 0.78
CA LEU A 113 -1.24 0.38 0.07
C LEU A 113 -2.10 1.13 1.09
N PHE A 114 -1.86 2.41 1.23
CA PHE A 114 -2.55 3.27 2.19
C PHE A 114 -3.10 4.51 1.49
N VAL A 115 -4.34 4.88 1.82
CA VAL A 115 -4.99 6.10 1.34
C VAL A 115 -5.45 6.89 2.55
N ASP A 116 -5.19 8.19 2.55
CA ASP A 116 -5.60 9.09 3.62
C ASP A 116 -7.10 8.89 3.92
N PRO A 117 -7.47 8.67 5.20
CA PRO A 117 -8.86 8.45 5.60
C PRO A 117 -9.82 9.53 5.10
N ASP A 118 -9.38 10.80 5.08
CA ASP A 118 -10.19 11.93 4.61
C ASP A 118 -10.36 11.96 3.09
N CYS A 119 -9.63 11.12 2.36
CA CYS A 119 -9.63 11.04 0.91
C CYS A 119 -10.30 9.76 0.37
N GLY A 120 -11.06 9.06 1.22
CA GLY A 120 -11.79 7.85 0.83
C GLY A 120 -12.80 8.09 -0.30
N GLY A 121 -13.00 7.08 -1.15
CA GLY A 121 -14.00 7.14 -2.24
C GLY A 121 -13.61 7.97 -3.47
N ARG A 122 -12.44 8.61 -3.49
CA ARG A 122 -11.96 9.47 -4.59
C ARG A 122 -11.16 8.73 -5.67
N GLY A 123 -11.16 7.40 -5.67
CA GLY A 123 -10.45 6.60 -6.68
C GLY A 123 -8.93 6.48 -6.46
N ILE A 124 -8.36 7.15 -5.44
CA ILE A 124 -6.90 7.19 -5.19
C ILE A 124 -6.32 5.78 -5.01
N GLY A 125 -6.98 4.93 -4.23
CA GLY A 125 -6.52 3.55 -4.02
C GLY A 125 -6.51 2.73 -5.30
N GLN A 126 -7.47 2.97 -6.20
CA GLN A 126 -7.50 2.30 -7.50
C GLN A 126 -6.39 2.80 -8.41
N ALA A 127 -6.12 4.12 -8.42
CA ALA A 127 -5.01 4.69 -9.20
C ALA A 127 -3.66 4.17 -8.72
N LEU A 128 -3.42 4.12 -7.41
CA LEU A 128 -2.21 3.52 -6.82
C LEU A 128 -2.08 2.04 -7.18
N MET A 129 -3.18 1.28 -7.08
CA MET A 129 -3.17 -0.15 -7.44
C MET A 129 -2.81 -0.36 -8.91
N GLN A 130 -3.36 0.43 -9.82
CA GLN A 130 -3.03 0.36 -11.25
C GLN A 130 -1.55 0.67 -11.50
N ALA A 131 -1.01 1.68 -10.82
CA ALA A 131 0.42 2.02 -10.93
C ALA A 131 1.32 0.88 -10.41
N LEU A 132 0.99 0.28 -9.27
CA LEU A 132 1.75 -0.88 -8.74
C LEU A 132 1.67 -2.09 -9.66
N GLN A 133 0.50 -2.35 -10.26
CA GLN A 133 0.32 -3.42 -11.24
C GLN A 133 1.15 -3.20 -12.51
N ALA A 134 1.32 -1.95 -12.92
CA ALA A 134 2.18 -1.61 -14.07
C ALA A 134 3.67 -1.77 -13.78
N LEU A 135 4.08 -1.77 -12.52
CA LEU A 135 5.45 -2.05 -12.07
C LEU A 135 5.71 -3.54 -11.82
N ALA A 136 4.66 -4.30 -11.57
CA ALA A 136 4.76 -5.72 -11.26
C ALA A 136 5.23 -6.52 -12.46
N ASP A 137 5.89 -7.65 -12.21
CA ASP A 137 6.30 -8.62 -13.21
C ASP A 137 5.04 -9.30 -13.80
N PRO A 138 4.73 -9.12 -15.09
CA PRO A 138 3.52 -9.66 -15.69
C PRO A 138 3.56 -11.20 -15.85
N ASP A 139 4.75 -11.80 -15.79
CA ASP A 139 4.94 -13.25 -15.94
C ASP A 139 4.83 -14.01 -14.61
N ARG A 140 4.61 -13.27 -13.51
CA ARG A 140 4.48 -13.82 -12.16
C ARG A 140 3.18 -13.39 -11.50
N PRO A 141 2.55 -14.25 -10.69
CA PRO A 141 1.41 -13.83 -9.91
C PRO A 141 1.76 -12.66 -8.98
N LEU A 142 0.92 -11.62 -8.98
CA LEU A 142 1.01 -10.52 -8.02
C LEU A 142 0.32 -10.94 -6.72
N VAL A 143 1.01 -10.85 -5.61
CA VAL A 143 0.52 -11.33 -4.32
C VAL A 143 0.49 -10.22 -3.27
N LEU A 144 -0.28 -10.41 -2.23
CA LEU A 144 -0.35 -9.54 -1.05
C LEU A 144 -0.94 -10.29 0.15
N SER A 145 -0.75 -9.74 1.35
CA SER A 145 -1.50 -10.13 2.54
C SER A 145 -2.39 -8.97 2.98
N ALA A 146 -3.69 -9.08 2.79
CA ALA A 146 -4.65 -8.03 3.06
C ALA A 146 -5.04 -7.99 4.54
N SER A 147 -5.09 -6.80 5.13
CA SER A 147 -5.84 -6.60 6.37
C SER A 147 -7.34 -6.88 6.14
N LEU A 148 -8.04 -7.35 7.17
CA LEU A 148 -9.42 -7.85 7.04
C LEU A 148 -10.38 -6.80 6.43
N ASN A 149 -10.23 -5.52 6.83
CA ASN A 149 -11.03 -4.42 6.29
C ASN A 149 -10.72 -4.09 4.83
N ALA A 150 -9.57 -4.49 4.29
CA ALA A 150 -9.14 -4.19 2.92
C ALA A 150 -9.48 -5.29 1.91
N VAL A 151 -9.83 -6.50 2.35
CA VAL A 151 -10.17 -7.64 1.49
C VAL A 151 -11.17 -7.28 0.39
N PRO A 152 -12.31 -6.61 0.67
CA PRO A 152 -13.27 -6.27 -0.38
C PRO A 152 -12.71 -5.33 -1.46
N PHE A 153 -11.77 -4.46 -1.10
CA PHE A 153 -11.10 -3.61 -2.07
C PHE A 153 -10.22 -4.42 -3.03
N TYR A 154 -9.38 -5.29 -2.50
CA TYR A 154 -8.50 -6.12 -3.33
C TYR A 154 -9.29 -7.09 -4.22
N GLN A 155 -10.42 -7.62 -3.73
CA GLN A 155 -11.33 -8.43 -4.56
C GLN A 155 -11.83 -7.63 -5.78
N ARG A 156 -12.23 -6.37 -5.60
CA ARG A 156 -12.63 -5.49 -6.71
C ARG A 156 -11.47 -5.17 -7.68
N CYS A 157 -10.24 -5.25 -7.21
CA CYS A 157 -9.02 -5.12 -8.03
C CYS A 157 -8.60 -6.43 -8.71
N GLY A 158 -9.41 -7.50 -8.62
CA GLY A 158 -9.18 -8.78 -9.28
C GLY A 158 -8.34 -9.77 -8.49
N PHE A 159 -8.04 -9.50 -7.22
CA PHE A 159 -7.36 -10.46 -6.34
C PHE A 159 -8.34 -11.51 -5.81
N ARG A 160 -7.86 -12.74 -5.68
CA ARG A 160 -8.58 -13.86 -5.07
C ARG A 160 -7.95 -14.21 -3.73
N ALA A 161 -8.77 -14.46 -2.73
CA ALA A 161 -8.31 -14.98 -1.45
C ALA A 161 -7.77 -16.41 -1.62
N LEU A 162 -6.58 -16.67 -1.08
CA LEU A 162 -5.97 -18.00 -1.06
C LEU A 162 -6.19 -18.70 0.28
N ARG A 163 -5.94 -17.98 1.38
CA ARG A 163 -6.10 -18.48 2.75
C ARG A 163 -6.12 -17.32 3.74
N GLU A 164 -6.70 -17.57 4.88
CA GLU A 164 -6.49 -16.76 6.07
C GLU A 164 -5.13 -17.09 6.68
N GLU A 165 -4.46 -16.10 7.22
CA GLU A 165 -3.18 -16.25 7.89
C GLU A 165 -3.08 -15.31 9.09
N THR A 166 -2.20 -15.65 10.01
CA THR A 166 -1.88 -14.80 11.15
C THR A 166 -0.42 -14.40 11.07
N TYR A 167 -0.17 -13.11 10.99
CA TYR A 167 1.18 -12.56 10.93
C TYR A 167 1.65 -12.15 12.33
N PRO A 168 2.77 -12.71 12.83
CA PRO A 168 3.38 -12.26 14.09
C PRO A 168 4.03 -10.90 13.84
N HIS A 169 3.34 -9.83 14.22
CA HIS A 169 3.83 -8.48 14.00
C HIS A 169 4.94 -8.13 15.02
N PRO A 170 5.98 -7.33 14.64
CA PRO A 170 7.09 -6.94 15.54
C PRO A 170 6.64 -6.23 16.83
N SER A 171 5.46 -5.62 16.86
CA SER A 171 4.86 -5.06 18.07
C SER A 171 4.38 -6.10 19.08
N GLY A 172 4.52 -7.40 18.80
CA GLY A 172 4.10 -8.50 19.66
C GLY A 172 2.64 -8.95 19.48
N VAL A 173 1.87 -8.31 18.60
CA VAL A 173 0.50 -8.73 18.30
C VAL A 173 0.46 -9.71 17.13
N ALA A 174 -0.53 -10.58 17.15
CA ALA A 174 -0.87 -11.46 16.03
C ALA A 174 -1.90 -10.77 15.14
N LEU A 175 -1.51 -10.42 13.90
CA LEU A 175 -2.41 -9.76 12.95
C LEU A 175 -3.07 -10.81 12.05
N ALA A 176 -4.39 -10.95 12.18
CA ALA A 176 -5.16 -11.73 11.21
C ALA A 176 -5.14 -11.02 9.85
N SER A 177 -4.90 -11.75 8.80
CA SER A 177 -4.85 -11.26 7.42
C SER A 177 -5.33 -12.32 6.44
N VAL A 178 -5.55 -11.91 5.19
CA VAL A 178 -5.90 -12.83 4.11
C VAL A 178 -4.83 -12.75 3.04
N ARG A 179 -4.16 -13.87 2.78
CA ARG A 179 -3.26 -13.99 1.64
C ARG A 179 -4.06 -13.99 0.36
N MET A 180 -3.72 -13.08 -0.55
CA MET A 180 -4.44 -12.90 -1.80
C MET A 180 -3.49 -12.90 -2.99
N GLN A 181 -4.01 -13.27 -4.15
CA GLN A 181 -3.26 -13.36 -5.39
C GLN A 181 -4.10 -12.86 -6.56
N ARG A 182 -3.42 -12.22 -7.51
CA ARG A 182 -3.90 -11.93 -8.84
C ARG A 182 -2.98 -12.64 -9.86
N PRO A 183 -3.56 -13.41 -10.83
CA PRO A 183 -2.79 -14.03 -11.91
C PRO A 183 -2.04 -13.01 -12.75
#